data_b9f92d50f9d0858287c56c2bf489a397
#
_entry.id   b9f92d50f9d0858287c56c2bf489a397
#
_cell.length_a   1.000
_cell.length_b   1.000
_cell.length_c   1.000
_cell.angle_alpha   90.00
_cell.angle_beta   90.00
_cell.angle_gamma   90.00
#
_symmetry.space_group_name_H-M   'P 1'
#
loop_
_entity.id
_entity.type
_entity.pdbx_description
1 polymer ?
#
loop_
_entity_poly.entity_id
_entity_poly.type
_entity_poly.pdbx_seq_one_letter_code
_entity_poly.pdbx_strand_id
1 'polypeptide(L)'
;MKLSRNVIALAVALVVNVLVVILLTPLGFESRPATDLKTVGYIAIGTIFTGLALDVASFALLFRRVRLASILAIVGSILFFFPIIGDRTGAFFSLPIPPAINTLEYIFAPVLLVTLFLASKVRRENKPSPS
;
A
#
# COMPACT_ATOMS: atom_id res chain seq x y z
N MET A 1 11.79 8.96 -24.53
CA MET A 1 12.34 9.12 -23.17
C MET A 1 12.64 7.77 -22.56
N LYS A 2 13.86 7.59 -22.12
CA LYS A 2 14.29 6.31 -21.55
C LYS A 2 13.88 6.24 -20.08
N LEU A 3 13.03 5.27 -19.73
CA LEU A 3 12.60 5.08 -18.35
C LEU A 3 13.73 4.44 -17.53
N SER A 4 13.96 4.93 -16.33
CA SER A 4 14.95 4.34 -15.44
C SER A 4 14.47 2.98 -14.94
N ARG A 5 15.42 2.11 -14.61
CA ARG A 5 15.14 0.79 -14.06
C ARG A 5 14.31 0.91 -12.76
N ASN A 6 14.61 1.90 -11.94
CA ASN A 6 13.91 2.09 -10.66
C ASN A 6 12.47 2.56 -10.86
N VAL A 7 12.20 3.37 -11.86
CA VAL A 7 10.82 3.78 -12.20
C VAL A 7 10.00 2.57 -12.63
N ILE A 8 10.57 1.72 -13.48
CA ILE A 8 9.88 0.50 -13.93
C ILE A 8 9.64 -0.44 -12.74
N ALA A 9 10.64 -0.63 -11.89
CA ALA A 9 10.50 -1.48 -10.71
C ALA A 9 9.42 -0.93 -9.76
N LEU A 10 9.37 0.40 -9.57
CA LEU A 10 8.33 1.02 -8.74
C LEU A 10 6.95 0.80 -9.37
N ALA A 11 6.83 0.93 -10.69
CA ALA A 11 5.56 0.66 -11.37
C ALA A 11 5.07 -0.76 -11.10
N VAL A 12 5.96 -1.75 -11.19
CA VAL A 12 5.62 -3.15 -10.90
C VAL A 12 5.20 -3.32 -9.43
N ALA A 13 5.95 -2.70 -8.51
CA ALA A 13 5.62 -2.78 -7.09
C ALA A 13 4.24 -2.19 -6.79
N LEU A 14 3.91 -1.06 -7.41
CA LEU A 14 2.58 -0.45 -7.25
C LEU A 14 1.46 -1.35 -7.75
N VAL A 15 1.66 -2.01 -8.90
CA VAL A 15 0.67 -2.96 -9.44
C VAL A 15 0.50 -4.13 -8.47
N VAL A 16 1.58 -4.67 -7.94
CA VAL A 16 1.52 -5.77 -6.97
C VAL A 16 0.75 -5.34 -5.71
N ASN A 17 1.04 -4.14 -5.19
CA ASN A 17 0.34 -3.61 -4.01
C ASN A 17 -1.17 -3.51 -4.27
N VAL A 18 -1.57 -2.97 -5.41
CA VAL A 18 -2.99 -2.85 -5.76
C VAL A 18 -3.66 -4.22 -5.86
N LEU A 19 -3.00 -5.18 -6.49
CA LEU A 19 -3.54 -6.54 -6.62
C LEU A 19 -3.69 -7.22 -5.25
N VAL A 20 -2.72 -7.06 -4.36
CA VAL A 20 -2.80 -7.63 -3.02
C VAL A 20 -3.95 -7.01 -2.24
N VAL A 21 -4.12 -5.69 -2.31
CA VAL A 21 -5.23 -5.01 -1.62
C VAL A 21 -6.58 -5.46 -2.17
N ILE A 22 -6.69 -5.63 -3.48
CA ILE A 22 -7.93 -6.13 -4.10
C ILE A 22 -8.25 -7.55 -3.61
N LEU A 23 -7.23 -8.40 -3.41
CA LEU A 23 -7.43 -9.75 -2.87
C LEU A 23 -7.78 -9.73 -1.38
N LEU A 24 -7.09 -8.89 -0.60
CA LEU A 24 -7.28 -8.82 0.86
C LEU A 24 -8.65 -8.30 1.26
N THR A 25 -9.19 -7.32 0.54
CA THR A 25 -10.41 -6.62 0.95
C THR A 25 -11.63 -7.55 0.97
N PRO A 26 -11.96 -8.31 -0.12
CA PRO A 26 -13.07 -9.25 -0.05
C PRO A 26 -12.86 -10.36 0.96
N LEU A 27 -11.64 -10.93 1.03
CA LEU A 27 -11.33 -12.01 1.97
C LEU A 27 -11.52 -11.55 3.42
N GLY A 28 -11.18 -10.29 3.72
CA GLY A 28 -11.38 -9.75 5.05
C GLY A 28 -12.84 -9.71 5.46
N PHE A 29 -13.72 -9.31 4.54
CA PHE A 29 -15.16 -9.24 4.83
C PHE A 29 -15.84 -10.59 4.80
N GLU A 30 -15.36 -11.54 4.00
CA GLU A 30 -15.92 -12.90 3.95
C GLU A 30 -15.52 -13.73 5.17
N SER A 31 -14.31 -13.53 5.67
CA SER A 31 -13.73 -14.35 6.73
C SER A 31 -14.14 -13.90 8.14
N ARG A 32 -14.42 -12.61 8.32
CA ARG A 32 -14.81 -12.04 9.60
C ARG A 32 -16.03 -11.14 9.39
N PRO A 33 -17.12 -11.34 10.16
CA PRO A 33 -18.34 -10.55 9.96
C PRO A 33 -18.09 -9.07 10.31
N ALA A 34 -18.81 -8.19 9.61
CA ALA A 34 -18.72 -6.75 9.85
C ALA A 34 -19.13 -6.38 11.29
N THR A 35 -19.96 -7.21 11.92
CA THR A 35 -20.39 -7.01 13.32
C THR A 35 -19.25 -7.16 14.31
N ASP A 36 -18.16 -7.84 13.93
CA ASP A 36 -16.98 -8.01 14.77
C ASP A 36 -16.01 -6.83 14.64
N LEU A 37 -16.22 -5.96 13.65
CA LEU A 37 -15.33 -4.83 13.40
C LEU A 37 -15.47 -3.77 14.50
N LYS A 38 -14.36 -3.48 15.18
CA LYS A 38 -14.32 -2.43 16.21
C LYS A 38 -14.35 -1.05 15.56
N THR A 39 -14.70 -0.03 16.35
CA THR A 39 -14.79 1.37 15.88
C THR A 39 -13.51 1.81 15.16
N VAL A 40 -12.34 1.47 15.72
CA VAL A 40 -11.03 1.79 15.12
C VAL A 40 -10.86 1.14 13.74
N GLY A 41 -11.52 0.03 13.49
CA GLY A 41 -11.47 -0.67 12.21
C GLY A 41 -12.05 0.13 11.06
N TYR A 42 -12.98 1.04 11.32
CA TYR A 42 -13.52 1.93 10.28
C TYR A 42 -12.46 2.91 9.78
N ILE A 43 -11.54 3.33 10.66
CA ILE A 43 -10.39 4.15 10.27
C ILE A 43 -9.47 3.34 9.34
N ALA A 44 -9.29 2.05 9.65
CA ALA A 44 -8.49 1.16 8.80
C ALA A 44 -9.08 1.05 7.39
N ILE A 45 -10.40 0.93 7.27
CA ILE A 45 -11.05 0.91 5.96
C ILE A 45 -10.74 2.20 5.20
N GLY A 46 -10.83 3.36 5.87
CA GLY A 46 -10.47 4.63 5.27
C GLY A 46 -9.03 4.69 4.79
N THR A 47 -8.08 4.18 5.59
CA THR A 47 -6.67 4.16 5.19
C THR A 47 -6.41 3.22 4.02
N ILE A 48 -7.13 2.10 3.94
CA ILE A 48 -7.02 1.16 2.82
C ILE A 48 -7.46 1.84 1.51
N PHE A 49 -8.62 2.47 1.51
CA PHE A 49 -9.12 3.14 0.31
C PHE A 49 -8.26 4.35 -0.07
N THR A 50 -7.80 5.11 0.91
CA THR A 50 -6.88 6.24 0.66
C THR A 50 -5.55 5.76 0.09
N GLY A 51 -4.97 4.72 0.69
CA GLY A 51 -3.73 4.13 0.20
C GLY A 51 -3.88 3.59 -1.22
N LEU A 52 -5.00 2.93 -1.52
CA LEU A 52 -5.29 2.42 -2.85
C LEU A 52 -5.39 3.56 -3.86
N ALA A 53 -6.11 4.64 -3.52
CA ALA A 53 -6.22 5.81 -4.39
C ALA A 53 -4.86 6.46 -4.64
N LEU A 54 -4.02 6.55 -3.61
CA LEU A 54 -2.68 7.11 -3.75
C LEU A 54 -1.78 6.24 -4.62
N ASP A 55 -1.87 4.91 -4.49
CA ASP A 55 -1.10 4.00 -5.33
C ASP A 55 -1.51 4.09 -6.81
N VAL A 56 -2.82 4.15 -7.07
CA VAL A 56 -3.33 4.31 -8.43
C VAL A 56 -2.91 5.66 -9.02
N ALA A 57 -3.05 6.74 -8.23
CA ALA A 57 -2.60 8.07 -8.67
C ALA A 57 -1.09 8.10 -8.91
N SER A 58 -0.31 7.46 -8.03
CA SER A 58 1.13 7.33 -8.20
C SER A 58 1.48 6.65 -9.52
N PHE A 59 0.84 5.51 -9.79
CA PHE A 59 1.06 4.80 -11.05
C PHE A 59 0.74 5.67 -12.26
N ALA A 60 -0.40 6.36 -12.24
CA ALA A 60 -0.82 7.23 -13.33
C ALA A 60 0.14 8.39 -13.58
N LEU A 61 0.73 8.95 -12.50
CA LEU A 61 1.63 10.10 -12.59
C LEU A 61 3.10 9.69 -12.79
N LEU A 62 3.41 8.41 -12.63
CA LEU A 62 4.81 7.93 -12.61
C LEU A 62 5.56 8.26 -13.90
N PHE A 63 4.86 8.32 -15.03
CA PHE A 63 5.46 8.58 -16.34
C PHE A 63 5.42 10.04 -16.75
N ARG A 64 4.81 10.92 -15.92
CA ARG A 64 4.72 12.35 -16.21
C ARG A 64 5.29 13.22 -15.09
N ARG A 65 4.95 12.91 -13.84
CA ARG A 65 5.39 13.65 -12.66
C ARG A 65 6.05 12.69 -11.68
N VAL A 66 7.23 12.22 -12.05
CA VAL A 66 7.93 11.13 -11.37
C VAL A 66 8.13 11.42 -9.87
N ARG A 67 8.53 12.65 -9.53
CA ARG A 67 8.78 13.00 -8.13
C ARG A 67 7.48 13.00 -7.31
N LEU A 68 6.42 13.59 -7.84
CA LEU A 68 5.13 13.58 -7.15
C LEU A 68 4.61 12.15 -7.00
N ALA A 69 4.72 11.34 -8.05
CA ALA A 69 4.32 9.93 -8.00
C ALA A 69 5.08 9.19 -6.90
N SER A 70 6.38 9.40 -6.76
CA SER A 70 7.17 8.73 -5.72
C SER A 70 6.73 9.15 -4.31
N ILE A 71 6.39 10.42 -4.11
CA ILE A 71 5.86 10.90 -2.82
C ILE A 71 4.52 10.22 -2.50
N LEU A 72 3.63 10.14 -3.49
CA LEU A 72 2.33 9.46 -3.31
C LEU A 72 2.51 7.98 -2.98
N ALA A 73 3.48 7.30 -3.62
CA ALA A 73 3.78 5.91 -3.33
C ALA A 73 4.31 5.73 -1.89
N ILE A 74 5.13 6.65 -1.41
CA ILE A 74 5.64 6.62 -0.03
C ILE A 74 4.47 6.75 0.96
N VAL A 75 3.62 7.75 0.76
CA VAL A 75 2.49 8.00 1.66
C VAL A 75 1.52 6.82 1.63
N GLY A 76 1.18 6.32 0.45
CA GLY A 76 0.28 5.18 0.30
C GLY A 76 0.81 3.93 0.99
N SER A 77 2.10 3.64 0.85
CA SER A 77 2.72 2.48 1.50
C SER A 77 2.69 2.61 3.02
N ILE A 78 2.96 3.79 3.56
CA ILE A 78 2.89 4.04 5.00
C ILE A 78 1.46 3.81 5.51
N LEU A 79 0.45 4.29 4.78
CA LEU A 79 -0.95 4.11 5.16
C LEU A 79 -1.36 2.63 5.19
N PHE A 80 -0.84 1.81 4.28
CA PHE A 80 -1.15 0.38 4.27
C PHE A 80 -0.59 -0.38 5.47
N PHE A 81 0.47 0.12 6.11
CA PHE A 81 0.97 -0.50 7.33
C PHE A 81 -0.01 -0.39 8.49
N PHE A 82 -0.84 0.64 8.52
CA PHE A 82 -1.82 0.82 9.61
C PHE A 82 -2.79 -0.36 9.73
N PRO A 83 -3.48 -0.80 8.66
CA PRO A 83 -4.36 -1.97 8.76
C PRO A 83 -3.59 -3.26 9.08
N ILE A 84 -2.37 -3.43 8.57
CA ILE A 84 -1.57 -4.62 8.87
C ILE A 84 -1.24 -4.67 10.37
N ILE A 85 -0.74 -3.59 10.93
CA ILE A 85 -0.36 -3.52 12.34
C ILE A 85 -1.59 -3.67 13.23
N GLY A 86 -2.70 -3.00 12.89
CA GLY A 86 -3.94 -3.09 13.66
C GLY A 86 -4.53 -4.49 13.65
N ASP A 87 -4.44 -5.17 12.52
CA ASP A 87 -4.91 -6.56 12.41
C ASP A 87 -4.08 -7.48 13.32
N ARG A 88 -2.76 -7.32 13.32
CA ARG A 88 -1.84 -8.11 14.13
C ARG A 88 -1.98 -7.88 15.63
N THR A 89 -2.38 -6.67 16.03
CA THR A 89 -2.52 -6.31 17.44
C THR A 89 -3.93 -6.56 17.97
N GLY A 90 -4.87 -7.02 17.12
CA GLY A 90 -6.26 -7.24 17.51
C GLY A 90 -7.06 -5.95 17.67
N ALA A 91 -6.56 -4.83 17.13
CA ALA A 91 -7.22 -3.53 17.28
C ALA A 91 -8.53 -3.42 16.52
N PHE A 92 -8.70 -4.16 15.43
CA PHE A 92 -9.85 -4.01 14.52
C PHE A 92 -10.90 -5.10 14.69
N PHE A 93 -10.50 -6.32 14.99
CA PHE A 93 -11.39 -7.45 15.13
C PHE A 93 -11.09 -8.22 16.40
N SER A 94 -12.13 -8.81 16.99
CA SER A 94 -11.99 -9.71 18.15
C SER A 94 -11.54 -11.09 17.72
N LEU A 95 -11.96 -11.53 16.52
CA LEU A 95 -11.63 -12.84 15.98
C LEU A 95 -10.18 -12.89 15.48
N PRO A 96 -9.53 -14.07 15.52
CA PRO A 96 -8.17 -14.22 15.01
C PRO A 96 -8.10 -13.99 13.51
N ILE A 97 -6.88 -13.67 13.04
CA ILE A 97 -6.63 -13.44 11.61
C ILE A 97 -6.82 -14.75 10.85
N PRO A 98 -7.67 -14.79 9.81
CA PRO A 98 -7.81 -16.00 8.98
C PRO A 98 -6.49 -16.36 8.29
N PRO A 99 -6.21 -17.66 8.06
CA PRO A 99 -4.93 -18.09 7.47
C PRO A 99 -4.61 -17.45 6.12
N ALA A 100 -5.60 -17.28 5.25
CA ALA A 100 -5.37 -16.66 3.93
C ALA A 100 -4.95 -15.21 4.06
N ILE A 101 -5.59 -14.45 4.94
CA ILE A 101 -5.24 -13.04 5.20
C ILE A 101 -3.87 -12.95 5.85
N ASN A 102 -3.59 -13.84 6.80
CA ASN A 102 -2.29 -13.90 7.46
C ASN A 102 -1.16 -14.09 6.45
N THR A 103 -1.33 -15.04 5.51
CA THR A 103 -0.34 -15.29 4.46
C THR A 103 -0.16 -14.07 3.55
N LEU A 104 -1.27 -13.46 3.11
CA LEU A 104 -1.22 -12.29 2.24
C LEU A 104 -0.55 -11.10 2.91
N GLU A 105 -0.78 -10.89 4.22
CA GLU A 105 -0.13 -9.81 4.96
C GLU A 105 1.36 -10.04 5.12
N TYR A 106 1.79 -11.28 5.31
CA TYR A 106 3.21 -11.63 5.34
C TYR A 106 3.91 -11.39 4.01
N ILE A 107 3.18 -11.50 2.90
CA ILE A 107 3.70 -11.16 1.57
C ILE A 107 3.67 -9.65 1.36
N PHE A 108 2.59 -9.01 1.77
CA PHE A 108 2.36 -7.59 1.54
C PHE A 108 3.37 -6.69 2.26
N ALA A 109 3.67 -7.00 3.52
CA ALA A 109 4.59 -6.17 4.31
C ALA A 109 5.97 -6.03 3.65
N PRO A 110 6.65 -7.12 3.20
CA PRO A 110 7.90 -6.98 2.46
C PRO A 110 7.75 -6.21 1.16
N VAL A 111 6.66 -6.41 0.43
CA VAL A 111 6.41 -5.67 -0.82
C VAL A 111 6.26 -4.18 -0.55
N LEU A 112 5.59 -3.81 0.54
CA LEU A 112 5.47 -2.40 0.94
C LEU A 112 6.85 -1.81 1.29
N LEU A 113 7.70 -2.56 1.98
CA LEU A 113 9.06 -2.10 2.29
C LEU A 113 9.88 -1.89 1.02
N VAL A 114 9.77 -2.81 0.06
CA VAL A 114 10.43 -2.66 -1.25
C VAL A 114 9.89 -1.44 -1.98
N THR A 115 8.57 -1.22 -1.94
CA THR A 115 7.94 -0.05 -2.56
C THR A 115 8.46 1.25 -1.94
N LEU A 116 8.55 1.31 -0.60
CA LEU A 116 9.12 2.46 0.10
C LEU A 116 10.56 2.73 -0.31
N PHE A 117 11.37 1.68 -0.39
CA PHE A 117 12.77 1.79 -0.81
C PHE A 117 12.88 2.32 -2.24
N LEU A 118 12.13 1.72 -3.18
CA LEU A 118 12.14 2.13 -4.58
C LEU A 118 11.61 3.56 -4.76
N ALA A 119 10.51 3.90 -4.08
CA ALA A 119 9.93 5.23 -4.16
C ALA A 119 10.89 6.29 -3.61
N SER A 120 11.55 6.00 -2.50
CA SER A 120 12.56 6.90 -1.93
C SER A 120 13.73 7.10 -2.88
N LYS A 121 14.16 6.02 -3.54
CA LYS A 121 15.25 6.07 -4.50
C LYS A 121 14.86 6.88 -5.74
N VAL A 122 13.67 6.64 -6.29
CA VAL A 122 13.14 7.40 -7.42
C VAL A 122 13.01 8.88 -7.08
N ARG A 123 12.52 9.19 -5.88
CA ARG A 123 12.41 10.58 -5.42
C ARG A 123 13.77 11.27 -5.37
N ARG A 124 14.79 10.59 -4.86
CA ARG A 124 16.15 11.14 -4.78
C ARG A 124 16.77 11.37 -6.16
N GLU A 125 16.53 10.46 -7.09
CA GLU A 125 17.04 10.55 -8.46
C GLU A 125 16.38 11.68 -9.26
N ASN A 126 15.19 12.12 -8.85
CA ASN A 126 14.38 13.11 -9.55
C ASN A 126 14.14 14.38 -8.73
N LYS A 127 15.14 14.79 -7.95
CA LYS A 127 15.07 16.05 -7.20
C LYS A 127 14.94 17.24 -8.16
N PRO A 128 14.19 18.28 -7.76
CA PRO A 128 14.17 19.50 -8.57
C PRO A 128 15.57 20.09 -8.65
N SER A 129 15.92 20.60 -9.85
CA SER A 129 17.20 21.27 -10.05
C SER A 129 17.29 22.52 -9.16
N PRO A 130 18.42 22.76 -8.50
CA PRO A 130 18.60 24.03 -7.79
C PRO A 130 18.53 25.18 -8.78
N SER A 131 17.68 26.14 -8.48
CA SER A 131 17.51 27.34 -9.31
C SER A 131 18.50 28.41 -8.92
#